data_3f8f4a4b54b6f4d54ef42b101a47d8c8
#
_entry.id   3f8f4a4b54b6f4d54ef42b101a47d8c8
#
_cell.length_a   1.000
_cell.length_b   1.000
_cell.length_c   1.000
_cell.angle_alpha   90.00
_cell.angle_beta   90.00
_cell.angle_gamma   90.00
#
_symmetry.space_group_name_H-M   'P 1'
#
loop_
_entity.id
_entity.type
_entity.pdbx_description
1 polymer ?
#
loop_
_entity_poly.entity_id
_entity_poly.type
_entity_poly.pdbx_seq_one_letter_code
_entity_poly.pdbx_strand_id
1 'polypeptide(L)'
;MEKGLIYTNDRCVSCNKCVRVCTSPGASYVQSDGVHSLVQINARRCISCGACFAQCDHNARDYRDDTEAFFHDLAQGEPVTLLLAPAFRAAYPKEYGAILGGLKALGVGRIISVAFGADICTWACLKVMEDGYRGGISTPCPVAVSYVEHCMPELIPRLLPVQSPMVCAAVYCREELGITDKLAFLGPCIGKKQETDEYEPDSPVHYNLTFLKLMEYVRTHHITGPDASDEIEYGLGAFYPAPGGLAENIRWFLGDDTLIRVVSGPNYLYGWLKKNWVRLGKGTLPFAMIDALNCQEGCVEGTASEADRFEEDKALGEIQRIRNACKRPEPDSPWNPDLTPAQRLERLNRQFSGLALEHYLRRFTDRSRECEQRIPSPPEADQIFREMHKLTPESRQINCSACGYDNCYDMMVAIYNGFNMKQSCIHYEMNEAIRLERLSMNDQLTGVMNRSGLQNVLANQYRNKPLAVVAIDINGLKEANDTMGHEAGDRLIVEVASCLSAVFGAKRVFRTGGDEFIAILQDHTEEECLRGIRRLRERMAQRKVSAAVGHAFTPCYDTDFAGLQAIADKRMYEDKERYYRETGKRRR
;
A
#
# COMPACT_ATOMS: atom_id res chain seq x y z
N MET A 1 7.06 -13.43 14.68
CA MET A 1 7.59 -12.72 13.49
C MET A 1 8.44 -11.57 13.98
N GLU A 2 9.63 -11.47 13.44
CA GLU A 2 10.55 -10.37 13.71
C GLU A 2 9.88 -9.04 13.34
N LYS A 3 9.79 -8.12 14.29
CA LYS A 3 9.17 -6.83 14.03
C LYS A 3 10.13 -6.02 13.15
N GLY A 4 9.77 -5.76 11.91
CA GLY A 4 10.57 -4.96 10.98
C GLY A 4 10.84 -3.53 11.45
N LEU A 5 11.73 -2.85 10.75
CA LEU A 5 12.05 -1.44 10.99
C LEU A 5 10.80 -0.57 10.85
N ILE A 6 10.03 -0.77 9.79
CA ILE A 6 8.72 -0.14 9.60
C ILE A 6 7.65 -1.13 10.07
N TYR A 7 6.62 -0.65 10.77
CA TYR A 7 5.54 -1.48 11.30
C TYR A 7 4.17 -0.78 11.19
N THR A 8 3.11 -1.57 11.44
CA THR A 8 1.72 -1.10 11.45
C THR A 8 1.21 -1.04 12.88
N ASN A 9 0.51 0.03 13.24
CA ASN A 9 -0.22 0.17 14.49
C ASN A 9 -1.73 -0.11 14.30
N ASP A 10 -2.51 0.05 15.35
CA ASP A 10 -3.95 -0.22 15.44
C ASP A 10 -4.85 0.74 14.66
N ARG A 11 -4.32 1.84 14.14
CA ARG A 11 -5.07 2.83 13.34
C ARG A 11 -5.27 2.40 11.89
N CYS A 12 -4.77 1.22 11.49
CA CYS A 12 -4.86 0.75 10.11
C CYS A 12 -6.31 0.40 9.74
N VAL A 13 -6.80 0.98 8.64
CA VAL A 13 -8.14 0.74 8.08
C VAL A 13 -8.10 -0.07 6.76
N SER A 14 -6.98 -0.70 6.44
CA SER A 14 -6.79 -1.51 5.22
C SER A 14 -7.12 -0.80 3.90
N CYS A 15 -6.88 0.51 3.80
CA CYS A 15 -7.13 1.29 2.58
C CYS A 15 -6.20 0.96 1.40
N ASN A 16 -5.20 0.12 1.58
CA ASN A 16 -4.22 -0.35 0.59
C ASN A 16 -3.34 0.73 -0.07
N LYS A 17 -3.34 1.99 0.38
CA LYS A 17 -2.44 3.04 -0.13
C LYS A 17 -0.97 2.63 0.01
N CYS A 18 -0.60 2.04 1.15
CA CYS A 18 0.76 1.55 1.42
C CYS A 18 1.16 0.33 0.58
N VAL A 19 0.19 -0.48 0.12
CA VAL A 19 0.44 -1.57 -0.86
C VAL A 19 0.76 -0.97 -2.22
N ARG A 20 0.00 0.04 -2.65
CA ARG A 20 0.19 0.72 -3.95
C ARG A 20 1.57 1.34 -4.13
N VAL A 21 2.10 1.98 -3.09
CA VAL A 21 3.40 2.66 -3.17
C VAL A 21 4.59 1.75 -2.88
N CYS A 22 4.33 0.49 -2.50
CA CYS A 22 5.39 -0.45 -2.16
C CYS A 22 6.05 -1.02 -3.41
N THR A 23 7.32 -0.70 -3.61
CA THR A 23 8.11 -1.16 -4.76
C THR A 23 8.69 -2.56 -4.59
N SER A 24 8.73 -3.07 -3.35
CA SER A 24 9.21 -4.42 -3.05
C SER A 24 8.03 -5.40 -2.96
N PRO A 25 7.97 -6.43 -3.83
CA PRO A 25 6.86 -7.35 -3.91
C PRO A 25 6.58 -8.08 -2.59
N GLY A 26 5.35 -7.99 -2.08
CA GLY A 26 4.92 -8.67 -0.86
C GLY A 26 5.53 -8.13 0.44
N ALA A 27 6.27 -6.99 0.40
CA ALA A 27 6.74 -6.34 1.61
C ALA A 27 5.58 -5.71 2.39
N SER A 28 4.63 -5.07 1.72
CA SER A 28 3.32 -4.72 2.30
C SER A 28 2.32 -5.82 1.95
N TYR A 29 1.75 -6.50 2.94
CA TYR A 29 0.79 -7.58 2.70
C TYR A 29 -0.42 -7.45 3.60
N VAL A 30 -1.58 -7.96 3.14
CA VAL A 30 -2.83 -7.94 3.90
C VAL A 30 -2.94 -9.19 4.75
N GLN A 31 -3.24 -9.00 6.03
CA GLN A 31 -3.55 -10.05 6.99
C GLN A 31 -4.94 -9.83 7.56
N SER A 32 -5.76 -10.90 7.66
CA SER A 32 -7.08 -10.85 8.28
C SER A 32 -7.21 -11.89 9.37
N ASP A 33 -7.95 -11.55 10.42
CA ASP A 33 -8.42 -12.46 11.46
C ASP A 33 -9.83 -13.00 11.20
N GLY A 34 -10.41 -12.68 10.04
CA GLY A 34 -11.76 -13.04 9.64
C GLY A 34 -12.80 -11.94 9.92
N VAL A 35 -12.50 -10.98 10.78
CA VAL A 35 -13.37 -9.84 11.13
C VAL A 35 -12.73 -8.53 10.66
N HIS A 36 -11.45 -8.37 10.96
CA HIS A 36 -10.67 -7.18 10.59
C HIS A 36 -9.52 -7.55 9.68
N SER A 37 -9.18 -6.64 8.80
CA SER A 37 -8.00 -6.77 7.93
C SER A 37 -7.03 -5.64 8.23
N LEU A 38 -5.73 -5.97 8.26
CA LEU A 38 -4.65 -5.01 8.48
C LEU A 38 -3.59 -5.20 7.39
N VAL A 39 -2.97 -4.12 6.95
CA VAL A 39 -1.81 -4.22 6.06
C VAL A 39 -0.56 -4.28 6.91
N GLN A 40 0.13 -5.39 6.92
CA GLN A 40 1.36 -5.65 7.68
C GLN A 40 2.61 -5.44 6.82
N ILE A 41 3.79 -5.42 7.46
CA ILE A 41 5.09 -5.38 6.80
C ILE A 41 5.83 -6.70 7.02
N ASN A 42 6.30 -7.28 5.92
CA ASN A 42 7.27 -8.36 5.96
C ASN A 42 8.68 -7.76 6.02
N ALA A 43 9.33 -7.90 7.18
CA ALA A 43 10.64 -7.31 7.45
C ALA A 43 11.71 -7.72 6.44
N ARG A 44 11.73 -8.99 6.03
CA ARG A 44 12.74 -9.55 5.11
C ARG A 44 12.59 -9.01 3.68
N ARG A 45 11.37 -8.65 3.27
CA ARG A 45 11.08 -8.09 1.94
C ARG A 45 11.15 -6.57 1.90
N CYS A 46 11.16 -5.93 3.07
CA CYS A 46 11.08 -4.48 3.19
C CYS A 46 12.46 -3.85 2.95
N ILE A 47 12.56 -2.96 1.96
CA ILE A 47 13.76 -2.18 1.66
C ILE A 47 13.85 -0.87 2.48
N SER A 48 13.01 -0.71 3.48
CA SER A 48 12.99 0.43 4.42
C SER A 48 12.94 1.82 3.76
N CYS A 49 12.30 1.91 2.58
CA CYS A 49 12.24 3.16 1.80
C CYS A 49 11.35 4.25 2.43
N GLY A 50 10.50 3.94 3.40
CA GLY A 50 9.60 4.90 4.04
C GLY A 50 8.39 5.34 3.22
N ALA A 51 8.23 4.92 1.96
CA ALA A 51 7.12 5.36 1.11
C ALA A 51 5.74 5.05 1.71
N CYS A 52 5.59 3.88 2.35
CA CYS A 52 4.34 3.50 3.02
C CYS A 52 4.06 4.32 4.29
N PHE A 53 5.10 4.82 4.96
CA PHE A 53 4.99 5.74 6.09
C PHE A 53 4.51 7.12 5.60
N ALA A 54 5.19 7.70 4.62
CA ALA A 54 4.84 9.00 4.05
C ALA A 54 3.43 9.04 3.42
N GLN A 55 2.95 7.91 2.87
CA GLN A 55 1.65 7.84 2.19
C GLN A 55 0.47 7.53 3.11
N CYS A 56 0.70 7.31 4.42
CA CYS A 56 -0.36 6.87 5.32
C CYS A 56 -1.13 8.04 5.94
N ASP A 57 -2.29 8.39 5.42
CA ASP A 57 -3.17 9.46 5.96
C ASP A 57 -3.78 9.10 7.33
N HIS A 58 -3.69 7.85 7.75
CA HIS A 58 -4.26 7.38 9.02
C HIS A 58 -3.24 7.34 10.17
N ASN A 59 -1.98 7.75 9.92
CA ASN A 59 -0.88 7.60 10.87
C ASN A 59 -0.76 6.16 11.42
N ALA A 60 -1.10 5.18 10.56
CA ALA A 60 -1.09 3.77 10.92
C ALA A 60 0.25 3.08 10.64
N ARG A 61 1.17 3.79 9.97
CA ARG A 61 2.56 3.37 9.76
C ARG A 61 3.47 4.14 10.69
N ASP A 62 4.40 3.44 11.28
CA ASP A 62 5.46 4.03 12.08
C ASP A 62 6.76 3.24 11.86
N TYR A 63 7.87 3.75 12.37
CA TYR A 63 9.17 3.12 12.23
C TYR A 63 9.95 3.23 13.55
N ARG A 64 10.98 2.40 13.69
CA ARG A 64 11.90 2.45 14.82
C ARG A 64 13.13 3.24 14.44
N ASP A 65 13.64 3.99 15.40
CA ASP A 65 15.01 4.51 15.40
C ASP A 65 15.58 4.40 16.81
N ASP A 66 16.76 4.91 17.02
CA ASP A 66 17.48 4.76 18.27
C ASP A 66 17.46 6.03 19.14
N THR A 67 16.55 6.99 18.86
CA THR A 67 16.48 8.28 19.56
C THR A 67 16.31 8.09 21.08
N GLU A 68 15.38 7.25 21.50
CA GLU A 68 15.16 7.00 22.93
C GLU A 68 16.36 6.30 23.59
N ALA A 69 16.97 5.31 22.92
CA ALA A 69 18.14 4.61 23.41
C ALA A 69 19.36 5.55 23.53
N PHE A 70 19.55 6.42 22.54
CA PHE A 70 20.58 7.43 22.54
C PHE A 70 20.48 8.37 23.75
N PHE A 71 19.30 8.95 24.02
CA PHE A 71 19.12 9.84 25.17
C PHE A 71 19.20 9.10 26.49
N HIS A 72 18.74 7.86 26.53
CA HIS A 72 18.89 7.01 27.72
C HIS A 72 20.36 6.80 28.09
N ASP A 73 21.18 6.37 27.13
CA ASP A 73 22.60 6.08 27.35
C ASP A 73 23.39 7.37 27.63
N LEU A 74 23.06 8.46 26.95
CA LEU A 74 23.65 9.77 27.20
C LEU A 74 23.39 10.24 28.65
N ALA A 75 22.18 10.01 29.19
CA ALA A 75 21.85 10.32 30.57
C ALA A 75 22.59 9.43 31.60
N GLN A 76 23.07 8.24 31.18
CA GLN A 76 23.94 7.37 32.01
C GLN A 76 25.42 7.78 31.94
N GLY A 77 25.75 8.80 31.11
CA GLY A 77 27.13 9.26 30.96
C GLY A 77 27.96 8.45 29.96
N GLU A 78 27.32 7.68 29.07
CA GLU A 78 28.01 7.00 27.97
C GLU A 78 28.64 8.04 27.03
N PRO A 79 29.91 7.88 26.66
CA PRO A 79 30.56 8.81 25.73
C PRO A 79 30.01 8.60 24.32
N VAL A 80 29.48 9.68 23.74
CA VAL A 80 28.88 9.65 22.40
C VAL A 80 29.46 10.74 21.51
N THR A 81 29.84 10.36 20.29
CA THR A 81 30.20 11.27 19.20
C THR A 81 29.07 11.26 18.15
N LEU A 82 28.59 12.46 17.76
CA LEU A 82 27.52 12.62 16.79
C LEU A 82 28.09 12.75 15.37
N LEU A 83 27.62 11.93 14.44
CA LEU A 83 27.82 12.05 13.00
C LEU A 83 26.62 12.78 12.41
N LEU A 84 26.84 14.00 11.94
CA LEU A 84 25.78 14.92 11.54
C LEU A 84 25.60 14.96 10.02
N ALA A 85 24.43 14.57 9.51
CA ALA A 85 24.10 14.70 8.10
C ALA A 85 24.00 16.18 7.68
N PRO A 86 24.60 16.61 6.56
CA PRO A 86 24.59 18.01 6.12
C PRO A 86 23.18 18.55 5.83
N ALA A 87 22.24 17.66 5.51
CA ALA A 87 20.82 18.01 5.37
C ALA A 87 20.21 18.63 6.64
N PHE A 88 20.75 18.34 7.85
CA PHE A 88 20.22 18.89 9.09
C PHE A 88 20.32 20.42 9.16
N ARG A 89 21.49 20.96 8.77
CA ARG A 89 21.68 22.40 8.69
C ARG A 89 20.75 23.07 7.68
N ALA A 90 20.56 22.43 6.52
CA ALA A 90 19.66 22.92 5.49
C ALA A 90 18.18 22.84 5.92
N ALA A 91 17.81 21.79 6.63
CA ALA A 91 16.45 21.59 7.13
C ALA A 91 16.10 22.49 8.31
N TYR A 92 17.07 22.81 9.19
CA TYR A 92 16.85 23.56 10.45
C TYR A 92 17.80 24.74 10.62
N PRO A 93 17.92 25.65 9.64
CA PRO A 93 18.98 26.69 9.64
C PRO A 93 18.92 27.64 10.85
N LYS A 94 17.74 27.85 11.43
CA LYS A 94 17.55 28.72 12.59
C LYS A 94 17.77 28.03 13.93
N GLU A 95 17.46 26.72 14.01
CA GLU A 95 17.50 25.93 15.23
C GLU A 95 18.82 25.16 15.37
N TYR A 96 19.56 25.01 14.26
CA TYR A 96 20.76 24.20 14.12
C TYR A 96 21.75 24.38 15.27
N GLY A 97 22.22 25.62 15.51
CA GLY A 97 23.24 25.90 16.51
C GLY A 97 22.77 25.62 17.93
N ALA A 98 21.54 26.05 18.26
CA ALA A 98 20.96 25.88 19.58
C ALA A 98 20.70 24.40 19.92
N ILE A 99 20.26 23.60 18.94
CA ILE A 99 20.05 22.15 19.13
C ILE A 99 21.39 21.44 19.38
N LEU A 100 22.40 21.71 18.55
CA LEU A 100 23.73 21.10 18.73
C LEU A 100 24.33 21.49 20.09
N GLY A 101 24.16 22.75 20.51
CA GLY A 101 24.57 23.22 21.83
C GLY A 101 23.85 22.52 22.97
N GLY A 102 22.55 22.27 22.82
CA GLY A 102 21.77 21.47 23.77
C GLY A 102 22.24 20.03 23.87
N LEU A 103 22.54 19.38 22.76
CA LEU A 103 23.10 18.03 22.74
C LEU A 103 24.48 17.97 23.38
N LYS A 104 25.36 18.96 23.15
CA LYS A 104 26.64 19.08 23.85
C LYS A 104 26.47 19.28 25.36
N ALA A 105 25.50 20.08 25.77
CA ALA A 105 25.19 20.27 27.20
C ALA A 105 24.69 19.00 27.89
N LEU A 106 24.07 18.08 27.14
CA LEU A 106 23.64 16.76 27.63
C LEU A 106 24.75 15.71 27.63
N GLY A 107 25.94 16.00 27.10
CA GLY A 107 27.11 15.10 27.16
C GLY A 107 27.59 14.57 25.81
N VAL A 108 27.06 15.03 24.66
CA VAL A 108 27.66 14.72 23.36
C VAL A 108 29.05 15.32 23.30
N GLY A 109 30.09 14.48 23.18
CA GLY A 109 31.49 14.88 23.22
C GLY A 109 31.89 15.66 21.97
N ARG A 110 31.73 15.03 20.79
CA ARG A 110 32.13 15.58 19.49
C ARG A 110 30.96 15.57 18.50
N ILE A 111 31.02 16.48 17.54
CA ILE A 111 30.04 16.56 16.44
C ILE A 111 30.84 16.62 15.13
N ILE A 112 30.77 15.55 14.33
CA ILE A 112 31.50 15.38 13.08
C ILE A 112 30.55 15.47 11.91
N SER A 113 30.85 16.30 10.92
CA SER A 113 30.02 16.40 9.71
C SER A 113 30.19 15.19 8.80
N VAL A 114 29.07 14.55 8.42
CA VAL A 114 29.06 13.52 7.38
C VAL A 114 29.34 14.09 5.97
N ALA A 115 29.33 15.42 5.80
CA ALA A 115 29.82 16.06 4.58
C ALA A 115 31.29 15.71 4.31
N PHE A 116 32.11 15.66 5.35
CA PHE A 116 33.50 15.19 5.23
C PHE A 116 33.58 13.70 4.81
N GLY A 117 32.73 12.85 5.39
CA GLY A 117 32.59 11.44 4.95
C GLY A 117 32.13 11.33 3.49
N ALA A 118 31.35 12.29 2.98
CA ALA A 118 30.97 12.36 1.59
C ALA A 118 32.12 12.79 0.67
N ASP A 119 33.04 13.63 1.14
CA ASP A 119 34.29 13.94 0.43
C ASP A 119 35.16 12.70 0.30
N ILE A 120 35.31 11.90 1.38
CA ILE A 120 36.01 10.59 1.34
C ILE A 120 35.29 9.63 0.38
N CYS A 121 33.95 9.54 0.44
CA CYS A 121 33.16 8.72 -0.48
C CYS A 121 33.40 9.13 -1.94
N THR A 122 33.46 10.45 -2.23
CA THR A 122 33.81 10.97 -3.56
C THR A 122 35.20 10.51 -4.00
N TRP A 123 36.20 10.65 -3.12
CA TRP A 123 37.57 10.19 -3.40
C TRP A 123 37.61 8.69 -3.69
N ALA A 124 36.97 7.87 -2.88
CA ALA A 124 36.90 6.43 -3.08
C ALA A 124 36.18 6.07 -4.39
N CYS A 125 35.09 6.76 -4.76
CA CYS A 125 34.41 6.59 -6.05
C CYS A 125 35.36 6.90 -7.22
N LEU A 126 36.11 8.00 -7.14
CA LEU A 126 37.08 8.39 -8.17
C LEU A 126 38.18 7.36 -8.31
N LYS A 127 38.69 6.80 -7.20
CA LYS A 127 39.69 5.71 -7.22
C LYS A 127 39.18 4.46 -7.91
N VAL A 128 37.97 4.01 -7.55
CA VAL A 128 37.31 2.85 -8.18
C VAL A 128 37.06 3.09 -9.68
N MET A 129 36.73 4.32 -10.07
CA MET A 129 36.54 4.69 -11.49
C MET A 129 37.86 4.76 -12.23
N GLU A 130 38.96 5.19 -11.59
CA GLU A 130 40.34 5.20 -12.12
C GLU A 130 40.79 3.78 -12.43
N ASP A 131 40.45 2.79 -11.58
CA ASP A 131 40.72 1.36 -11.78
C ASP A 131 39.85 0.71 -12.87
N GLY A 132 39.07 1.50 -13.62
CA GLY A 132 38.32 1.06 -14.79
C GLY A 132 36.85 0.73 -14.55
N TYR A 133 36.35 0.92 -13.35
CA TYR A 133 34.93 0.72 -13.06
C TYR A 133 34.08 1.87 -13.65
N ARG A 134 33.32 1.60 -14.73
CA ARG A 134 32.48 2.60 -15.41
C ARG A 134 31.04 2.17 -15.53
N GLY A 135 30.13 3.14 -15.54
CA GLY A 135 28.70 2.92 -15.70
C GLY A 135 28.04 2.28 -14.47
N GLY A 136 28.69 2.39 -13.31
CA GLY A 136 28.18 1.87 -12.05
C GLY A 136 27.03 2.69 -11.48
N ILE A 137 26.21 2.04 -10.66
CA ILE A 137 25.13 2.66 -9.88
C ILE A 137 25.73 3.14 -8.56
N SER A 138 25.51 4.39 -8.20
CA SER A 138 25.97 4.98 -6.93
C SER A 138 25.32 4.32 -5.71
N THR A 139 26.04 4.28 -4.59
CA THR A 139 25.66 3.53 -3.39
C THR A 139 25.50 4.34 -2.09
N PRO A 140 25.53 5.67 -2.09
CA PRO A 140 25.23 6.47 -0.89
C PRO A 140 23.82 6.26 -0.35
N CYS A 141 22.84 5.90 -1.21
CA CYS A 141 21.47 5.63 -0.83
C CYS A 141 21.27 4.15 -0.47
N PRO A 142 21.10 3.80 0.83
CA PRO A 142 20.93 2.40 1.24
C PRO A 142 19.67 1.76 0.68
N VAL A 143 18.64 2.56 0.43
CA VAL A 143 17.36 2.08 -0.14
C VAL A 143 17.53 1.67 -1.61
N ALA A 144 18.29 2.44 -2.40
CA ALA A 144 18.59 2.08 -3.79
C ALA A 144 19.43 0.80 -3.85
N VAL A 145 20.40 0.64 -2.96
CA VAL A 145 21.21 -0.58 -2.81
C VAL A 145 20.32 -1.76 -2.43
N SER A 146 19.53 -1.63 -1.36
CA SER A 146 18.61 -2.67 -0.88
C SER A 146 17.60 -3.09 -1.96
N TYR A 147 17.11 -2.14 -2.78
CA TYR A 147 16.26 -2.49 -3.92
C TYR A 147 16.99 -3.37 -4.95
N VAL A 148 18.23 -3.07 -5.27
CA VAL A 148 19.02 -3.89 -6.21
C VAL A 148 19.26 -5.28 -5.61
N GLU A 149 19.67 -5.38 -4.36
CA GLU A 149 19.92 -6.64 -3.67
C GLU A 149 18.67 -7.54 -3.57
N HIS A 150 17.48 -6.96 -3.36
CA HIS A 150 16.23 -7.71 -3.20
C HIS A 150 15.49 -7.97 -4.52
N CYS A 151 15.52 -7.02 -5.45
CA CYS A 151 14.64 -7.04 -6.61
C CYS A 151 15.36 -7.16 -7.96
N MET A 152 16.66 -6.87 -8.02
CA MET A 152 17.44 -6.83 -9.27
C MET A 152 18.88 -7.35 -9.07
N PRO A 153 19.07 -8.59 -8.59
CA PRO A 153 20.38 -9.11 -8.19
C PRO A 153 21.39 -9.14 -9.34
N GLU A 154 20.93 -9.21 -10.59
CA GLU A 154 21.75 -9.10 -11.79
C GLU A 154 22.49 -7.77 -11.93
N LEU A 155 22.07 -6.73 -11.20
CA LEU A 155 22.72 -5.43 -11.15
C LEU A 155 23.69 -5.27 -9.98
N ILE A 156 23.79 -6.23 -9.06
CA ILE A 156 24.77 -6.19 -7.94
C ILE A 156 26.20 -5.94 -8.43
N PRO A 157 26.69 -6.59 -9.51
CA PRO A 157 28.03 -6.30 -10.04
C PRO A 157 28.19 -4.89 -10.61
N ARG A 158 27.11 -4.11 -10.70
CA ARG A 158 27.10 -2.73 -11.19
C ARG A 158 26.95 -1.69 -10.07
N LEU A 159 26.77 -2.11 -8.83
CA LEU A 159 26.85 -1.20 -7.70
C LEU A 159 28.32 -0.76 -7.51
N LEU A 160 28.55 0.54 -7.38
CA LEU A 160 29.87 1.06 -7.04
C LEU A 160 30.28 0.52 -5.66
N PRO A 161 31.42 -0.21 -5.56
CA PRO A 161 31.79 -0.89 -4.31
C PRO A 161 32.39 0.09 -3.29
N VAL A 162 31.65 1.17 -2.97
CA VAL A 162 32.08 2.22 -2.05
C VAL A 162 31.07 2.35 -0.92
N GLN A 163 31.59 2.55 0.30
CA GLN A 163 30.79 2.80 1.48
C GLN A 163 29.96 4.09 1.37
N SER A 164 28.85 4.16 2.11
CA SER A 164 28.09 5.40 2.16
C SER A 164 28.84 6.50 2.94
N PRO A 165 28.53 7.79 2.72
CA PRO A 165 29.12 8.90 3.47
C PRO A 165 29.08 8.73 4.99
N MET A 166 28.00 8.15 5.53
CA MET A 166 27.87 7.85 6.96
C MET A 166 28.92 6.85 7.43
N VAL A 167 29.09 5.75 6.70
CA VAL A 167 30.08 4.71 7.05
C VAL A 167 31.50 5.23 6.81
N CYS A 168 31.74 6.00 5.73
CA CYS A 168 33.03 6.65 5.51
C CYS A 168 33.43 7.56 6.67
N ALA A 169 32.50 8.38 7.19
CA ALA A 169 32.73 9.21 8.36
C ALA A 169 33.01 8.38 9.62
N ALA A 170 32.27 7.29 9.83
CA ALA A 170 32.45 6.41 10.99
C ALA A 170 33.80 5.70 10.97
N VAL A 171 34.21 5.14 9.82
CA VAL A 171 35.52 4.52 9.63
C VAL A 171 36.64 5.53 9.90
N TYR A 172 36.56 6.74 9.34
CA TYR A 172 37.50 7.80 9.61
C TYR A 172 37.60 8.16 11.10
N CYS A 173 36.48 8.27 11.78
CA CYS A 173 36.45 8.51 13.23
C CYS A 173 37.19 7.42 14.01
N ARG A 174 37.05 6.16 13.63
CA ARG A 174 37.69 5.03 14.30
C ARG A 174 39.19 4.95 14.01
N GLU A 175 39.56 5.00 12.74
CA GLU A 175 40.91 4.69 12.29
C GLU A 175 41.84 5.90 12.36
N GLU A 176 41.36 7.07 11.93
CA GLU A 176 42.23 8.25 11.85
C GLU A 176 42.14 9.15 13.09
N LEU A 177 40.94 9.29 13.67
CA LEU A 177 40.78 10.12 14.87
C LEU A 177 40.89 9.36 16.17
N GLY A 178 40.94 8.01 16.14
CA GLY A 178 41.04 7.16 17.33
C GLY A 178 39.83 7.30 18.29
N ILE A 179 38.66 7.69 17.78
CA ILE A 179 37.46 7.87 18.60
C ILE A 179 36.94 6.50 19.02
N THR A 180 36.84 6.28 20.32
CA THR A 180 36.31 5.06 20.92
C THR A 180 34.87 5.18 21.41
N ASP A 181 34.31 6.41 21.44
CA ASP A 181 32.94 6.71 21.83
C ASP A 181 31.93 5.92 20.98
N LYS A 182 30.71 5.70 21.50
CA LYS A 182 29.61 5.25 20.67
C LYS A 182 29.30 6.30 19.60
N LEU A 183 29.20 5.89 18.32
CA LEU A 183 28.86 6.81 17.23
C LEU A 183 27.35 6.82 17.04
N ALA A 184 26.78 8.03 17.00
CA ALA A 184 25.37 8.27 16.70
C ALA A 184 25.25 9.00 15.38
N PHE A 185 24.50 8.46 14.41
CA PHE A 185 24.22 9.17 13.15
C PHE A 185 22.88 9.90 13.24
N LEU A 186 22.88 11.19 12.97
CA LEU A 186 21.68 12.01 12.83
C LEU A 186 21.41 12.30 11.36
N GLY A 187 20.30 11.75 10.82
CA GLY A 187 19.98 11.87 9.42
C GLY A 187 18.49 11.84 9.07
N PRO A 188 18.12 12.16 7.82
CA PRO A 188 16.74 12.28 7.36
C PRO A 188 16.13 10.96 6.87
N CYS A 189 16.78 9.82 7.06
CA CYS A 189 16.48 8.59 6.32
C CYS A 189 16.18 7.42 7.24
N ILE A 190 15.00 6.81 7.10
CA ILE A 190 14.63 5.58 7.81
C ILE A 190 15.58 4.43 7.42
N GLY A 191 15.91 4.29 6.11
CA GLY A 191 16.72 3.19 5.60
C GLY A 191 18.17 3.15 6.11
N LYS A 192 18.67 4.21 6.73
CA LYS A 192 20.02 4.22 7.31
C LYS A 192 20.16 3.28 8.52
N LYS A 193 19.07 3.06 9.27
CA LYS A 193 19.06 2.06 10.33
C LYS A 193 19.32 0.64 9.78
N GLN A 194 18.72 0.30 8.63
CA GLN A 194 18.97 -0.99 7.99
C GLN A 194 20.44 -1.13 7.57
N GLU A 195 21.07 -0.06 7.07
CA GLU A 195 22.48 -0.07 6.70
C GLU A 195 23.38 -0.31 7.93
N THR A 196 23.08 0.28 9.09
CA THR A 196 23.83 0.04 10.32
C THR A 196 23.64 -1.39 10.85
N ASP A 197 22.42 -1.91 10.79
CA ASP A 197 22.09 -3.25 11.28
C ASP A 197 22.77 -4.37 10.44
N GLU A 198 23.13 -4.10 9.18
CA GLU A 198 23.88 -5.04 8.32
C GLU A 198 25.30 -5.34 8.84
N TYR A 199 25.86 -4.48 9.68
CA TYR A 199 27.18 -4.65 10.28
C TYR A 199 27.14 -5.24 11.71
N GLU A 200 25.94 -5.52 12.25
CA GLU A 200 25.82 -6.11 13.57
C GLU A 200 26.53 -7.50 13.67
N PRO A 201 27.27 -7.82 14.74
CA PRO A 201 27.45 -7.00 15.96
C PRO A 201 28.53 -5.91 15.86
N ASP A 202 29.31 -5.84 14.78
CA ASP A 202 30.50 -4.96 14.63
C ASP A 202 30.16 -3.64 13.93
N SER A 203 28.92 -3.14 14.07
CA SER A 203 28.50 -1.90 13.44
C SER A 203 29.38 -0.71 13.87
N PRO A 204 29.93 0.06 12.91
CA PRO A 204 30.70 1.25 13.25
C PRO A 204 29.81 2.38 13.81
N VAL A 205 28.48 2.32 13.60
CA VAL A 205 27.49 3.30 14.08
C VAL A 205 26.51 2.60 15.00
N HIS A 206 26.39 3.08 16.24
CA HIS A 206 25.59 2.46 17.30
C HIS A 206 24.14 2.95 17.32
N TYR A 207 23.91 4.23 17.00
CA TYR A 207 22.58 4.82 17.01
C TYR A 207 22.28 5.48 15.67
N ASN A 208 21.12 5.19 15.13
CA ASN A 208 20.56 5.92 13.98
C ASN A 208 19.40 6.80 14.48
N LEU A 209 19.65 8.11 14.55
CA LEU A 209 18.67 9.13 14.93
C LEU A 209 18.05 9.72 13.68
N THR A 210 16.74 9.84 13.65
CA THR A 210 16.05 10.50 12.54
C THR A 210 15.69 11.93 12.87
N PHE A 211 15.67 12.81 11.85
CA PHE A 211 15.30 14.21 12.08
C PHE A 211 13.95 14.34 12.77
N LEU A 212 12.94 13.61 12.29
CA LEU A 212 11.58 13.69 12.81
C LEU A 212 11.52 13.34 14.31
N LYS A 213 12.08 12.19 14.70
CA LYS A 213 12.01 11.74 16.10
C LYS A 213 12.94 12.53 17.02
N LEU A 214 14.11 12.90 16.53
CA LEU A 214 14.97 13.81 17.30
C LEU A 214 14.28 15.15 17.58
N MET A 215 13.68 15.78 16.56
CA MET A 215 13.02 17.07 16.72
C MET A 215 11.80 16.99 17.62
N GLU A 216 11.04 15.90 17.55
CA GLU A 216 9.95 15.62 18.46
C GLU A 216 10.46 15.52 19.93
N TYR A 217 11.54 14.76 20.15
CA TYR A 217 12.16 14.63 21.47
C TYR A 217 12.71 15.95 22.00
N VAL A 218 13.50 16.65 21.18
CA VAL A 218 14.11 17.96 21.53
C VAL A 218 13.05 19.01 21.91
N ARG A 219 11.95 19.10 21.15
CA ARG A 219 10.86 20.03 21.44
C ARG A 219 10.07 19.64 22.69
N THR A 220 9.80 18.35 22.87
CA THR A 220 9.08 17.85 24.04
C THR A 220 9.86 18.09 25.34
N HIS A 221 11.19 17.95 25.29
CA HIS A 221 12.06 18.09 26.46
C HIS A 221 12.76 19.46 26.55
N HIS A 222 12.41 20.40 25.65
CA HIS A 222 12.97 21.77 25.60
C HIS A 222 14.50 21.81 25.57
N ILE A 223 15.12 20.93 24.80
CA ILE A 223 16.59 20.79 24.70
C ILE A 223 17.13 21.91 23.81
N THR A 224 17.84 22.85 24.41
CA THR A 224 18.54 23.96 23.73
C THR A 224 19.82 24.31 24.50
N GLY A 225 20.79 24.94 23.82
CA GLY A 225 22.03 25.37 24.46
C GLY A 225 22.70 26.52 23.71
N PRO A 226 23.88 26.96 24.16
CA PRO A 226 24.70 27.91 23.41
C PRO A 226 25.02 27.36 22.02
N ASP A 227 24.99 28.22 21.00
CA ASP A 227 25.21 27.81 19.62
C ASP A 227 26.50 27.01 19.46
N ALA A 228 26.37 25.83 18.86
CA ALA A 228 27.48 24.95 18.51
C ALA A 228 27.43 24.56 17.03
N SER A 229 28.57 24.07 16.51
CA SER A 229 28.72 23.60 15.13
C SER A 229 29.47 22.26 15.09
N ASP A 230 29.48 21.65 13.93
CA ASP A 230 30.36 20.55 13.57
C ASP A 230 31.83 20.96 13.53
N GLU A 231 32.74 20.01 13.75
CA GLU A 231 34.15 20.27 14.07
C GLU A 231 35.12 20.12 12.90
N ILE A 232 34.74 19.39 11.83
CA ILE A 232 35.62 19.11 10.70
C ILE A 232 35.22 19.92 9.49
N GLU A 233 36.22 20.53 8.86
CA GLU A 233 36.05 21.24 7.60
C GLU A 233 35.77 20.26 6.46
N TYR A 234 34.84 20.58 5.59
CA TYR A 234 34.42 19.74 4.47
C TYR A 234 34.27 20.55 3.17
N GLY A 235 34.19 19.82 2.07
CA GLY A 235 34.03 20.37 0.73
C GLY A 235 32.64 20.16 0.17
N LEU A 236 32.58 19.85 -1.14
CA LEU A 236 31.32 19.66 -1.86
C LEU A 236 30.51 18.43 -1.41
N GLY A 237 31.05 17.58 -0.55
CA GLY A 237 30.29 16.54 0.14
C GLY A 237 29.06 17.06 0.88
N ALA A 238 29.09 18.33 1.28
CA ALA A 238 27.91 19.02 1.84
C ALA A 238 26.70 19.06 0.88
N PHE A 239 26.93 18.93 -0.43
CA PHE A 239 25.88 18.96 -1.45
C PHE A 239 25.28 17.57 -1.77
N TYR A 240 25.84 16.48 -1.24
CA TYR A 240 25.31 15.12 -1.44
C TYR A 240 23.81 14.96 -1.15
N PRO A 241 23.20 15.68 -0.18
CA PRO A 241 21.78 15.56 0.07
C PRO A 241 20.87 15.99 -1.08
N ALA A 242 21.36 16.84 -1.99
CA ALA A 242 20.58 17.29 -3.15
C ALA A 242 20.55 16.22 -4.26
N PRO A 243 19.50 16.17 -5.12
CA PRO A 243 19.50 15.36 -6.32
C PRO A 243 20.69 15.72 -7.23
N GLY A 244 21.48 14.73 -7.62
CA GLY A 244 22.71 14.95 -8.41
C GLY A 244 23.90 15.47 -7.61
N GLY A 245 23.83 15.47 -6.28
CA GLY A 245 24.92 15.95 -5.44
C GLY A 245 26.21 15.18 -5.61
N LEU A 246 26.17 13.84 -5.70
CA LEU A 246 27.33 13.04 -6.03
C LEU A 246 27.80 13.30 -7.48
N ALA A 247 26.88 13.40 -8.43
CA ALA A 247 27.21 13.69 -9.83
C ALA A 247 27.97 15.02 -9.95
N GLU A 248 27.60 16.04 -9.20
CA GLU A 248 28.33 17.32 -9.17
C GLU A 248 29.73 17.16 -8.58
N ASN A 249 29.85 16.42 -7.46
CA ASN A 249 31.16 16.14 -6.87
C ASN A 249 32.10 15.43 -7.86
N ILE A 250 31.62 14.42 -8.58
CA ILE A 250 32.42 13.71 -9.59
C ILE A 250 32.81 14.66 -10.75
N ARG A 251 31.88 15.48 -11.26
CA ARG A 251 32.19 16.46 -12.33
C ARG A 251 33.19 17.51 -11.88
N TRP A 252 33.16 17.90 -10.62
CA TRP A 252 34.15 18.85 -10.08
C TRP A 252 35.57 18.40 -10.26
N PHE A 253 35.85 17.08 -10.20
CA PHE A 253 37.16 16.49 -10.32
C PHE A 253 37.48 15.90 -11.71
N LEU A 254 36.47 15.47 -12.48
CA LEU A 254 36.64 14.89 -13.81
C LEU A 254 36.31 15.83 -14.96
N GLY A 255 35.70 16.99 -14.69
CA GLY A 255 35.23 17.97 -15.67
C GLY A 255 33.75 17.86 -16.00
N ASP A 256 33.19 18.98 -16.47
CA ASP A 256 31.73 19.14 -16.72
C ASP A 256 31.26 18.25 -17.88
N ASP A 257 32.12 17.86 -18.80
CA ASP A 257 31.82 16.95 -19.92
C ASP A 257 31.58 15.49 -19.47
N THR A 258 31.83 15.17 -18.19
CA THR A 258 31.62 13.82 -17.66
C THR A 258 30.12 13.50 -17.66
N LEU A 259 29.71 12.57 -18.54
CA LEU A 259 28.33 12.19 -18.71
C LEU A 259 27.84 11.30 -17.55
N ILE A 260 27.10 11.86 -16.62
CA ILE A 260 26.50 11.16 -15.48
C ILE A 260 24.98 11.23 -15.58
N ARG A 261 24.33 10.09 -15.37
CA ARG A 261 22.86 10.02 -15.32
C ARG A 261 22.37 10.16 -13.88
N VAL A 262 21.63 11.21 -13.59
CA VAL A 262 20.91 11.38 -12.31
C VAL A 262 19.53 10.74 -12.41
N VAL A 263 19.19 9.91 -11.44
CA VAL A 263 17.91 9.19 -11.36
C VAL A 263 17.42 9.26 -9.91
N SER A 264 16.41 10.09 -9.64
CA SER A 264 15.88 10.32 -8.30
C SER A 264 14.37 10.10 -8.25
N GLY A 265 13.86 9.68 -7.10
CA GLY A 265 12.45 9.42 -6.85
C GLY A 265 12.02 7.97 -7.13
N PRO A 266 11.16 7.39 -6.28
CA PRO A 266 10.81 5.97 -6.35
C PRO A 266 10.09 5.62 -7.64
N ASN A 267 9.21 6.50 -8.14
CA ASN A 267 8.47 6.29 -9.38
C ASN A 267 9.37 6.27 -10.62
N TYR A 268 10.48 7.03 -10.60
CA TYR A 268 11.38 7.12 -11.74
C TYR A 268 12.55 6.14 -11.63
N LEU A 269 13.22 6.06 -10.48
CA LEU A 269 14.41 5.23 -10.26
C LEU A 269 14.13 3.75 -10.61
N TYR A 270 13.14 3.15 -9.96
CA TYR A 270 12.89 1.71 -10.12
C TYR A 270 12.39 1.35 -11.51
N GLY A 271 11.53 2.19 -12.10
CA GLY A 271 11.08 2.03 -13.48
C GLY A 271 12.23 2.16 -14.48
N TRP A 272 13.14 3.10 -14.25
CA TRP A 272 14.31 3.31 -15.09
C TRP A 272 15.29 2.14 -15.01
N LEU A 273 15.58 1.62 -13.81
CA LEU A 273 16.41 0.43 -13.60
C LEU A 273 15.83 -0.79 -14.32
N LYS A 274 14.53 -1.07 -14.11
CA LYS A 274 13.82 -2.18 -14.80
C LYS A 274 13.87 -2.05 -16.33
N LYS A 275 13.74 -0.84 -16.87
CA LYS A 275 13.78 -0.61 -18.32
C LYS A 275 15.19 -0.79 -18.91
N ASN A 276 16.23 -0.51 -18.14
CA ASN A 276 17.61 -0.46 -18.62
C ASN A 276 18.51 -1.60 -18.08
N TRP A 277 17.97 -2.56 -17.33
CA TRP A 277 18.75 -3.57 -16.62
C TRP A 277 19.72 -4.36 -17.53
N VAL A 278 19.28 -4.75 -18.74
CA VAL A 278 20.12 -5.47 -19.70
C VAL A 278 21.29 -4.61 -20.17
N ARG A 279 21.06 -3.33 -20.47
CA ARG A 279 22.10 -2.39 -20.91
C ARG A 279 23.07 -2.04 -19.78
N LEU A 280 22.53 -1.88 -18.56
CA LEU A 280 23.33 -1.70 -17.34
C LEU A 280 24.20 -2.92 -17.09
N GLY A 281 23.65 -4.12 -17.06
CA GLY A 281 24.38 -5.36 -16.83
C GLY A 281 25.50 -5.58 -17.86
N LYS A 282 25.27 -5.22 -19.12
CA LYS A 282 26.27 -5.30 -20.19
C LYS A 282 27.25 -4.12 -20.21
N GLY A 283 27.04 -3.07 -19.42
CA GLY A 283 27.87 -1.87 -19.44
C GLY A 283 27.85 -1.08 -20.76
N THR A 284 26.72 -1.13 -21.49
CA THR A 284 26.58 -0.50 -22.81
C THR A 284 25.96 0.89 -22.77
N LEU A 285 25.67 1.40 -21.59
CA LEU A 285 25.21 2.79 -21.41
C LEU A 285 26.40 3.76 -21.49
N PRO A 286 26.21 4.96 -22.08
CA PRO A 286 27.29 5.92 -22.30
C PRO A 286 27.73 6.69 -21.04
N PHE A 287 27.14 6.35 -19.89
CA PHE A 287 27.34 7.09 -18.65
C PHE A 287 28.59 6.62 -17.91
N ALA A 288 29.35 7.55 -17.37
CA ALA A 288 30.44 7.24 -16.44
C ALA A 288 29.91 6.64 -15.14
N MET A 289 28.77 7.13 -14.69
CA MET A 289 28.09 6.68 -13.46
C MET A 289 26.58 6.98 -13.54
N ILE A 290 25.80 6.22 -12.78
CA ILE A 290 24.39 6.47 -12.51
C ILE A 290 24.29 6.97 -11.07
N ASP A 291 23.90 8.23 -10.87
CA ASP A 291 23.64 8.79 -9.54
C ASP A 291 22.18 8.51 -9.15
N ALA A 292 21.99 7.57 -8.21
CA ALA A 292 20.71 6.96 -7.88
C ALA A 292 20.27 7.31 -6.45
N LEU A 293 19.10 7.98 -6.31
CA LEU A 293 18.50 8.32 -5.02
C LEU A 293 17.02 7.86 -4.96
N ASN A 294 16.61 7.27 -3.85
CA ASN A 294 15.22 6.90 -3.63
C ASN A 294 14.29 8.11 -3.45
N CYS A 295 14.74 9.15 -2.75
CA CYS A 295 13.94 10.35 -2.51
C CYS A 295 14.00 11.29 -3.72
N GLN A 296 12.86 11.87 -4.10
CA GLN A 296 12.73 12.68 -5.31
C GLN A 296 13.58 13.94 -5.22
N GLU A 297 13.45 14.68 -4.12
CA GLU A 297 14.20 15.91 -3.85
C GLU A 297 15.51 15.64 -3.06
N GLY A 298 15.99 14.40 -3.14
CA GLY A 298 17.19 13.96 -2.43
C GLY A 298 16.97 13.77 -0.93
N CYS A 299 18.10 13.69 -0.19
CA CYS A 299 18.08 13.46 1.25
C CYS A 299 17.64 14.71 2.05
N VAL A 300 17.60 15.90 1.46
CA VAL A 300 17.04 17.10 2.11
C VAL A 300 15.58 16.91 2.46
N GLU A 301 14.85 16.13 1.63
CA GLU A 301 13.49 15.69 1.84
C GLU A 301 13.41 14.18 2.07
N GLY A 302 14.28 13.69 2.94
CA GLY A 302 14.31 12.27 3.31
C GLY A 302 13.03 11.83 4.04
N THR A 303 12.76 10.53 4.00
CA THR A 303 11.50 9.94 4.52
C THR A 303 11.27 10.09 6.03
N ALA A 304 12.27 10.55 6.78
CA ALA A 304 12.18 10.87 8.20
C ALA A 304 12.43 12.37 8.48
N SER A 305 12.08 13.24 7.53
CA SER A 305 12.02 14.70 7.70
C SER A 305 10.57 15.16 7.95
N GLU A 306 10.41 16.36 8.51
CA GLU A 306 9.07 16.95 8.76
C GLU A 306 8.40 17.38 7.44
N ALA A 307 7.14 16.98 7.24
CA ALA A 307 6.38 17.21 5.99
C ALA A 307 6.18 18.69 5.63
N ASP A 308 5.97 19.55 6.64
CA ASP A 308 5.66 20.99 6.45
C ASP A 308 6.80 21.80 5.79
N ARG A 309 7.98 21.19 5.61
CA ARG A 309 9.15 21.85 5.02
C ARG A 309 9.15 21.83 3.50
N PHE A 310 8.35 20.97 2.90
CA PHE A 310 8.33 20.74 1.46
C PHE A 310 7.59 21.83 0.68
N GLU A 311 6.81 22.68 1.35
CA GLU A 311 6.00 23.70 0.69
C GLU A 311 6.78 24.92 0.18
N GLU A 312 8.05 25.10 0.59
CA GLU A 312 8.77 26.37 0.36
C GLU A 312 10.15 26.25 -0.31
N ASP A 313 10.62 25.07 -0.76
CA ASP A 313 11.95 24.82 -1.35
C ASP A 313 13.14 25.42 -0.56
N LYS A 314 12.91 25.79 0.71
CA LYS A 314 13.90 26.46 1.56
C LYS A 314 15.13 25.62 1.81
N ALA A 315 14.94 24.31 2.01
CA ALA A 315 16.05 23.40 2.26
C ALA A 315 16.96 23.27 1.04
N LEU A 316 16.41 23.25 -0.18
CA LEU A 316 17.17 23.24 -1.42
C LEU A 316 17.95 24.56 -1.59
N GLY A 317 17.34 25.69 -1.29
CA GLY A 317 18.01 27.00 -1.31
C GLY A 317 19.17 27.08 -0.31
N GLU A 318 18.98 26.52 0.89
CA GLU A 318 20.03 26.53 1.92
C GLU A 318 21.18 25.56 1.59
N ILE A 319 20.90 24.37 1.09
CA ILE A 319 21.95 23.43 0.68
C ILE A 319 22.79 24.03 -0.48
N GLN A 320 22.17 24.81 -1.36
CA GLN A 320 22.87 25.53 -2.43
C GLN A 320 23.78 26.64 -1.89
N ARG A 321 23.37 27.35 -0.84
CA ARG A 321 24.22 28.34 -0.15
C ARG A 321 25.42 27.68 0.52
N ILE A 322 25.18 26.54 1.21
CA ILE A 322 26.25 25.74 1.84
C ILE A 322 27.25 25.28 0.78
N ARG A 323 26.77 24.71 -0.35
CA ARG A 323 27.61 24.32 -1.48
C ARG A 323 28.51 25.44 -1.98
N ASN A 324 27.94 26.64 -2.17
CA ASN A 324 28.71 27.79 -2.65
C ASN A 324 29.77 28.23 -1.64
N ALA A 325 29.46 28.15 -0.34
CA ALA A 325 30.40 28.48 0.73
C ALA A 325 31.57 27.46 0.85
N CYS A 326 31.37 26.21 0.38
CA CYS A 326 32.43 25.19 0.37
C CYS A 326 33.48 25.42 -0.75
N LYS A 327 33.16 26.22 -1.77
CA LYS A 327 34.12 26.58 -2.84
C LYS A 327 35.04 27.67 -2.32
N ARG A 328 36.33 27.34 -2.09
CA ARG A 328 37.31 28.19 -1.45
C ARG A 328 38.49 28.46 -2.37
N PRO A 329 38.89 29.72 -2.57
CA PRO A 329 39.98 30.07 -3.48
C PRO A 329 41.40 29.82 -2.88
N GLU A 330 41.51 28.93 -1.91
CA GLU A 330 42.78 28.56 -1.29
C GLU A 330 43.66 27.73 -2.24
N PRO A 331 44.95 28.04 -2.40
CA PRO A 331 45.83 27.41 -3.40
C PRO A 331 45.92 25.88 -3.27
N ASP A 332 45.92 25.37 -2.06
CA ASP A 332 46.05 23.93 -1.77
C ASP A 332 44.73 23.20 -1.58
N SER A 333 43.61 23.89 -1.59
CA SER A 333 42.30 23.30 -1.43
C SER A 333 41.86 22.56 -2.71
N PRO A 334 41.37 21.31 -2.62
CA PRO A 334 40.74 20.63 -3.75
C PRO A 334 39.41 21.31 -4.16
N TRP A 335 38.86 22.20 -3.32
CA TRP A 335 37.62 22.92 -3.55
C TRP A 335 37.81 24.31 -4.18
N ASN A 336 39.06 24.62 -4.61
CA ASN A 336 39.37 25.89 -5.25
C ASN A 336 38.78 25.96 -6.68
N PRO A 337 37.86 26.93 -6.95
CA PRO A 337 37.22 27.06 -8.25
C PRO A 337 38.18 27.48 -9.37
N ASP A 338 39.33 28.11 -9.05
CA ASP A 338 40.26 28.60 -10.03
C ASP A 338 41.22 27.52 -10.59
N LEU A 339 41.19 26.33 -9.99
CA LEU A 339 42.01 25.18 -10.44
C LEU A 339 41.29 24.38 -11.54
N THR A 340 42.07 23.73 -12.39
CA THR A 340 41.55 22.75 -13.35
C THR A 340 41.07 21.49 -12.63
N PRO A 341 40.14 20.71 -13.22
CA PRO A 341 39.71 19.44 -12.65
C PRO A 341 40.86 18.50 -12.26
N ALA A 342 41.89 18.37 -13.12
CA ALA A 342 43.07 17.54 -12.85
C ALA A 342 43.85 18.04 -11.61
N GLN A 343 44.02 19.34 -11.47
CA GLN A 343 44.69 19.92 -10.30
C GLN A 343 43.87 19.71 -9.01
N ARG A 344 42.55 19.83 -9.09
CA ARG A 344 41.66 19.53 -7.95
C ARG A 344 41.77 18.07 -7.54
N LEU A 345 41.73 17.14 -8.49
CA LEU A 345 41.89 15.72 -8.25
C LEU A 345 43.24 15.36 -7.61
N GLU A 346 44.32 15.98 -8.06
CA GLU A 346 45.66 15.82 -7.45
C GLU A 346 45.65 16.24 -5.99
N ARG A 347 45.02 17.38 -5.66
CA ARG A 347 44.90 17.88 -4.28
C ARG A 347 44.02 16.98 -3.41
N LEU A 348 42.88 16.50 -3.95
CA LEU A 348 42.04 15.54 -3.25
C LEU A 348 42.81 14.25 -2.93
N ASN A 349 43.53 13.72 -3.89
CA ASN A 349 44.40 12.54 -3.69
C ASN A 349 45.47 12.77 -2.64
N ARG A 350 46.04 13.97 -2.58
CA ARG A 350 47.02 14.35 -1.56
C ARG A 350 46.37 14.44 -0.18
N GLN A 351 45.21 15.06 -0.08
CA GLN A 351 44.45 15.20 1.17
C GLN A 351 44.14 13.85 1.81
N PHE A 352 43.76 12.86 1.00
CA PHE A 352 43.40 11.52 1.46
C PHE A 352 44.47 10.44 1.23
N SER A 353 45.70 10.85 0.97
CA SER A 353 46.83 9.92 0.68
C SER A 353 47.16 8.97 1.84
N GLY A 354 46.79 9.32 3.08
CA GLY A 354 47.00 8.48 4.26
C GLY A 354 45.93 7.43 4.47
N LEU A 355 44.79 7.52 3.76
CA LEU A 355 43.69 6.60 3.94
C LEU A 355 43.90 5.29 3.19
N ALA A 356 43.59 4.17 3.83
CA ALA A 356 43.54 2.84 3.23
C ALA A 356 42.23 2.65 2.48
N LEU A 357 42.25 2.67 1.13
CA LEU A 357 41.04 2.62 0.29
C LEU A 357 40.16 1.41 0.62
N GLU A 358 40.73 0.26 0.95
CA GLU A 358 40.05 -0.99 1.26
C GLU A 358 39.03 -0.87 2.42
N HIS A 359 39.26 0.03 3.37
CA HIS A 359 38.34 0.27 4.51
C HIS A 359 37.09 1.07 4.09
N TYR A 360 37.15 1.74 2.96
CA TYR A 360 36.03 2.51 2.38
C TYR A 360 35.32 1.77 1.27
N LEU A 361 35.70 0.50 1.01
CA LEU A 361 35.02 -0.36 0.05
C LEU A 361 33.95 -1.21 0.72
N ARG A 362 32.87 -1.52 -0.05
CA ARG A 362 31.71 -2.31 0.40
C ARG A 362 31.49 -3.52 -0.51
N ARG A 363 30.99 -4.59 0.09
CA ARG A 363 30.43 -5.75 -0.64
C ARG A 363 28.93 -5.73 -0.53
N PHE A 364 28.24 -6.32 -1.52
CA PHE A 364 26.80 -6.38 -1.60
C PHE A 364 26.34 -7.83 -1.59
N THR A 365 25.11 -8.06 -1.08
CA THR A 365 24.56 -9.40 -0.88
C THR A 365 23.33 -9.62 -1.75
N ASP A 366 23.25 -10.76 -2.45
CA ASP A 366 22.04 -11.18 -3.15
C ASP A 366 20.98 -11.64 -2.13
N ARG A 367 19.93 -10.85 -1.98
CA ARG A 367 18.77 -11.10 -1.12
C ARG A 367 17.50 -11.40 -1.93
N SER A 368 17.62 -11.63 -3.24
CA SER A 368 16.49 -11.81 -4.15
C SER A 368 15.55 -12.96 -3.77
N ARG A 369 16.10 -14.02 -3.15
CA ARG A 369 15.30 -15.15 -2.64
C ARG A 369 14.24 -14.73 -1.62
N GLU A 370 14.48 -13.66 -0.87
CA GLU A 370 13.52 -13.14 0.11
C GLU A 370 12.31 -12.48 -0.57
N CYS A 371 12.51 -11.96 -1.79
CA CYS A 371 11.48 -11.27 -2.59
C CYS A 371 10.91 -12.12 -3.73
N GLU A 372 11.31 -13.39 -3.84
CA GLU A 372 10.81 -14.29 -4.89
C GLU A 372 9.28 -14.39 -4.87
N GLN A 373 8.69 -14.31 -6.06
CA GLN A 373 7.26 -14.49 -6.29
C GLN A 373 7.03 -15.71 -7.17
N ARG A 374 6.14 -16.58 -6.75
CA ARG A 374 5.68 -17.70 -7.59
C ARG A 374 4.65 -17.16 -8.58
N ILE A 375 4.84 -17.50 -9.85
CA ILE A 375 3.87 -17.17 -10.90
C ILE A 375 2.93 -18.37 -11.04
N PRO A 376 1.61 -18.19 -10.88
CA PRO A 376 0.66 -19.29 -11.03
C PRO A 376 0.60 -19.78 -12.46
N SER A 377 0.39 -21.09 -12.63
CA SER A 377 0.06 -21.68 -13.92
C SER A 377 -1.30 -21.14 -14.43
N PRO A 378 -1.58 -21.23 -15.74
CA PRO A 378 -2.86 -20.77 -16.28
C PRO A 378 -4.12 -21.36 -15.60
N PRO A 379 -4.19 -22.65 -15.22
CA PRO A 379 -5.31 -23.20 -14.46
C PRO A 379 -5.46 -22.61 -13.05
N GLU A 380 -4.34 -22.41 -12.32
CA GLU A 380 -4.33 -21.82 -10.98
C GLU A 380 -4.78 -20.35 -11.05
N ALA A 381 -4.29 -19.59 -12.03
CA ALA A 381 -4.71 -18.22 -12.28
C ALA A 381 -6.22 -18.12 -12.57
N ASP A 382 -6.74 -19.02 -13.41
CA ASP A 382 -8.18 -19.09 -13.72
C ASP A 382 -9.02 -19.42 -12.48
N GLN A 383 -8.56 -20.33 -11.63
CA GLN A 383 -9.22 -20.63 -10.35
C GLN A 383 -9.31 -19.39 -9.45
N ILE A 384 -8.21 -18.65 -9.27
CA ILE A 384 -8.19 -17.45 -8.44
C ILE A 384 -9.14 -16.38 -9.00
N PHE A 385 -9.13 -16.16 -10.32
CA PHE A 385 -10.06 -15.23 -10.95
C PHE A 385 -11.52 -15.63 -10.76
N ARG A 386 -11.86 -16.92 -10.78
CA ARG A 386 -13.22 -17.42 -10.44
C ARG A 386 -13.56 -17.11 -8.99
N GLU A 387 -12.65 -17.36 -8.07
CA GLU A 387 -12.83 -17.04 -6.65
C GLU A 387 -12.99 -15.54 -6.40
N MET A 388 -12.40 -14.70 -7.25
CA MET A 388 -12.58 -13.24 -7.26
C MET A 388 -13.86 -12.78 -7.99
N HIS A 389 -14.74 -13.71 -8.43
CA HIS A 389 -15.91 -13.44 -9.26
C HIS A 389 -15.61 -12.73 -10.60
N LYS A 390 -14.40 -12.95 -11.16
CA LYS A 390 -13.94 -12.42 -12.45
C LYS A 390 -14.00 -13.51 -13.53
N LEU A 391 -15.22 -13.78 -14.01
CA LEU A 391 -15.52 -14.92 -14.88
C LEU A 391 -15.24 -14.64 -16.36
N THR A 392 -15.24 -13.36 -16.79
CA THR A 392 -15.05 -12.97 -18.18
C THR A 392 -13.72 -12.25 -18.39
N PRO A 393 -13.14 -12.27 -19.62
CA PRO A 393 -11.91 -11.53 -19.94
C PRO A 393 -12.00 -10.05 -19.56
N GLU A 394 -13.14 -9.40 -19.81
CA GLU A 394 -13.35 -7.99 -19.52
C GLU A 394 -13.29 -7.73 -17.99
N SER A 395 -13.91 -8.62 -17.20
CA SER A 395 -13.87 -8.51 -15.71
C SER A 395 -12.45 -8.67 -15.16
N ARG A 396 -11.56 -9.41 -15.85
CA ARG A 396 -10.16 -9.62 -15.48
C ARG A 396 -9.25 -8.45 -15.87
N GLN A 397 -9.75 -7.48 -16.66
CA GLN A 397 -9.01 -6.34 -17.19
C GLN A 397 -9.56 -4.98 -16.74
N ILE A 398 -10.41 -4.94 -15.71
CA ILE A 398 -10.98 -3.69 -15.20
C ILE A 398 -9.88 -2.72 -14.70
N ASN A 399 -8.81 -3.24 -14.11
CA ASN A 399 -7.60 -2.52 -13.70
C ASN A 399 -7.89 -1.20 -12.96
N CYS A 400 -8.84 -1.22 -12.02
CA CYS A 400 -9.28 -0.02 -11.28
C CYS A 400 -8.30 0.43 -10.19
N SER A 401 -7.28 -0.36 -9.89
CA SER A 401 -6.21 -0.12 -8.90
C SER A 401 -6.67 0.13 -7.46
N ALA A 402 -7.96 -0.06 -7.12
CA ALA A 402 -8.49 0.16 -5.76
C ALA A 402 -7.86 -0.78 -4.71
N CYS A 403 -7.45 -1.99 -5.12
CA CYS A 403 -6.77 -2.97 -4.27
C CYS A 403 -5.29 -2.67 -3.99
N GLY A 404 -4.73 -1.60 -4.59
CA GLY A 404 -3.33 -1.22 -4.46
C GLY A 404 -2.41 -1.80 -5.54
N TYR A 405 -2.92 -2.57 -6.51
CA TYR A 405 -2.16 -3.08 -7.66
C TYR A 405 -2.61 -2.38 -8.95
N ASP A 406 -1.69 -2.18 -9.88
CA ASP A 406 -1.95 -1.46 -11.13
C ASP A 406 -2.94 -2.20 -12.04
N ASN A 407 -2.96 -3.52 -11.98
CA ASN A 407 -3.84 -4.36 -12.79
C ASN A 407 -4.36 -5.58 -12.02
N CYS A 408 -5.39 -6.22 -12.56
CA CYS A 408 -6.03 -7.39 -11.95
C CYS A 408 -5.14 -8.64 -11.95
N TYR A 409 -4.18 -8.73 -12.87
CA TYR A 409 -3.24 -9.85 -12.91
C TYR A 409 -2.26 -9.79 -11.74
N ASP A 410 -1.69 -8.62 -11.44
CA ASP A 410 -0.77 -8.44 -10.30
C ASP A 410 -1.49 -8.71 -8.97
N MET A 411 -2.75 -8.28 -8.84
CA MET A 411 -3.60 -8.62 -7.69
C MET A 411 -3.80 -10.14 -7.56
N MET A 412 -4.05 -10.84 -8.66
CA MET A 412 -4.21 -12.29 -8.69
C MET A 412 -2.92 -13.00 -8.28
N VAL A 413 -1.75 -12.55 -8.78
CA VAL A 413 -0.43 -13.05 -8.37
C VAL A 413 -0.19 -12.80 -6.87
N ALA A 414 -0.59 -11.63 -6.36
CA ALA A 414 -0.48 -11.32 -4.93
C ALA A 414 -1.33 -12.24 -4.06
N ILE A 415 -2.56 -12.56 -4.48
CA ILE A 415 -3.42 -13.54 -3.78
C ILE A 415 -2.77 -14.93 -3.80
N TYR A 416 -2.24 -15.36 -4.95
CA TYR A 416 -1.55 -16.65 -5.08
C TYR A 416 -0.37 -16.79 -4.11
N ASN A 417 0.36 -15.71 -3.87
CA ASN A 417 1.49 -15.69 -2.95
C ASN A 417 1.11 -15.36 -1.48
N GLY A 418 -0.17 -15.17 -1.18
CA GLY A 418 -0.64 -14.82 0.16
C GLY A 418 -0.30 -13.40 0.61
N PHE A 419 -0.03 -12.48 -0.34
CA PHE A 419 0.27 -11.08 -0.03
C PHE A 419 -0.98 -10.21 0.04
N ASN A 420 -2.08 -10.68 -0.54
CA ASN A 420 -3.36 -10.00 -0.48
C ASN A 420 -4.50 -11.02 -0.50
N MET A 421 -5.73 -10.56 -0.37
CA MET A 421 -6.93 -11.39 -0.34
C MET A 421 -8.01 -10.84 -1.29
N LYS A 422 -8.91 -11.70 -1.73
CA LYS A 422 -9.99 -11.34 -2.67
C LYS A 422 -10.90 -10.23 -2.15
N GLN A 423 -11.07 -10.13 -0.84
CA GLN A 423 -11.86 -9.09 -0.17
C GLN A 423 -11.29 -7.67 -0.36
N SER A 424 -10.00 -7.54 -0.68
CA SER A 424 -9.42 -6.23 -1.05
C SER A 424 -9.85 -5.75 -2.45
N CYS A 425 -10.51 -6.60 -3.24
CA CYS A 425 -11.02 -6.21 -4.56
C CYS A 425 -12.43 -5.62 -4.43
N ILE A 426 -12.59 -4.33 -4.73
CA ILE A 426 -13.89 -3.64 -4.65
C ILE A 426 -14.96 -4.31 -5.50
N HIS A 427 -14.61 -4.85 -6.67
CA HIS A 427 -15.56 -5.55 -7.54
C HIS A 427 -16.00 -6.90 -6.95
N TYR A 428 -15.11 -7.59 -6.23
CA TYR A 428 -15.48 -8.80 -5.49
C TYR A 428 -16.48 -8.47 -4.39
N GLU A 429 -16.20 -7.46 -3.57
CA GLU A 429 -17.08 -7.03 -2.46
C GLU A 429 -18.45 -6.57 -2.98
N MET A 430 -18.50 -5.79 -4.06
CA MET A 430 -19.75 -5.39 -4.69
C MET A 430 -20.58 -6.59 -5.20
N ASN A 431 -19.93 -7.54 -5.85
CA ASN A 431 -20.59 -8.74 -6.38
C ASN A 431 -21.09 -9.64 -5.24
N GLU A 432 -20.31 -9.78 -4.17
CA GLU A 432 -20.71 -10.56 -2.99
C GLU A 432 -21.85 -9.89 -2.23
N ALA A 433 -21.85 -8.56 -2.09
CA ALA A 433 -22.97 -7.82 -1.51
C ALA A 433 -24.26 -8.03 -2.31
N ILE A 434 -24.21 -7.92 -3.66
CA ILE A 434 -25.35 -8.19 -4.54
C ILE A 434 -25.82 -9.65 -4.40
N ARG A 435 -24.91 -10.59 -4.30
CA ARG A 435 -25.22 -12.01 -4.10
C ARG A 435 -25.93 -12.25 -2.78
N LEU A 436 -25.39 -11.70 -1.69
CA LEU A 436 -25.98 -11.82 -0.35
C LEU A 436 -27.36 -11.15 -0.28
N GLU A 437 -27.50 -9.98 -0.89
CA GLU A 437 -28.80 -9.31 -1.02
C GLU A 437 -29.82 -10.18 -1.74
N ARG A 438 -29.46 -10.79 -2.88
CA ARG A 438 -30.32 -11.72 -3.61
C ARG A 438 -30.70 -12.94 -2.76
N LEU A 439 -29.74 -13.54 -2.05
CA LEU A 439 -30.01 -14.66 -1.15
C LEU A 439 -30.92 -14.28 0.01
N SER A 440 -30.78 -13.07 0.52
CA SER A 440 -31.62 -12.55 1.60
C SER A 440 -33.05 -12.21 1.16
N MET A 441 -33.26 -11.82 -0.12
CA MET A 441 -34.56 -11.36 -0.63
C MET A 441 -35.33 -12.40 -1.44
N ASN A 442 -34.67 -13.48 -1.87
CA ASN A 442 -35.31 -14.53 -2.68
C ASN A 442 -35.55 -15.81 -1.87
N ASP A 443 -36.60 -16.55 -2.23
CA ASP A 443 -36.84 -17.91 -1.76
C ASP A 443 -35.93 -18.90 -2.52
N GLN A 444 -35.14 -19.68 -1.79
CA GLN A 444 -34.12 -20.56 -2.38
C GLN A 444 -34.72 -21.72 -3.19
N LEU A 445 -35.93 -22.18 -2.84
CA LEU A 445 -36.57 -23.30 -3.54
C LEU A 445 -37.18 -22.84 -4.87
N THR A 446 -37.84 -21.68 -4.88
CA THR A 446 -38.66 -21.25 -6.03
C THR A 446 -38.02 -20.14 -6.87
N GLY A 447 -37.01 -19.44 -6.35
CA GLY A 447 -36.35 -18.30 -7.00
C GLY A 447 -37.18 -17.01 -7.07
N VAL A 448 -38.44 -17.01 -6.61
CA VAL A 448 -39.24 -15.79 -6.43
C VAL A 448 -38.80 -15.04 -5.17
N MET A 449 -39.29 -13.82 -4.95
CA MET A 449 -38.93 -13.08 -3.74
C MET A 449 -39.52 -13.76 -2.48
N ASN A 450 -38.84 -13.64 -1.35
CA ASN A 450 -39.28 -14.16 -0.08
C ASN A 450 -40.03 -13.06 0.74
N ARG A 451 -40.41 -13.35 1.98
CA ARG A 451 -41.11 -12.42 2.88
C ARG A 451 -40.28 -11.14 3.16
N SER A 452 -38.96 -11.25 3.26
CA SER A 452 -38.10 -10.07 3.44
C SER A 452 -38.07 -9.21 2.18
N GLY A 453 -38.05 -9.83 1.00
CA GLY A 453 -38.23 -9.14 -0.27
C GLY A 453 -39.54 -8.39 -0.40
N LEU A 454 -40.65 -8.99 0.08
CA LEU A 454 -41.94 -8.32 0.15
C LEU A 454 -41.89 -7.07 1.04
N GLN A 455 -41.33 -7.17 2.25
CA GLN A 455 -41.21 -6.04 3.18
C GLN A 455 -40.36 -4.90 2.59
N ASN A 456 -39.26 -5.23 1.92
CA ASN A 456 -38.37 -4.23 1.26
C ASN A 456 -39.12 -3.49 0.13
N VAL A 457 -39.86 -4.21 -0.70
CA VAL A 457 -40.64 -3.62 -1.80
C VAL A 457 -41.73 -2.70 -1.25
N LEU A 458 -42.44 -3.08 -0.17
CA LEU A 458 -43.47 -2.27 0.45
C LEU A 458 -42.93 -0.99 1.12
N ALA A 459 -41.71 -1.04 1.69
CA ALA A 459 -41.10 0.12 2.34
C ALA A 459 -40.68 1.22 1.33
N ASN A 460 -40.38 0.84 0.08
CA ASN A 460 -39.72 1.71 -0.90
C ASN A 460 -40.61 2.19 -2.05
N GLN A 461 -41.84 1.69 -2.20
CA GLN A 461 -42.64 1.97 -3.40
C GLN A 461 -44.14 2.13 -3.08
N TYR A 462 -44.86 2.76 -4.01
CA TYR A 462 -46.31 2.61 -4.29
C TYR A 462 -47.28 3.68 -3.80
N ARG A 463 -46.92 4.77 -3.19
CA ARG A 463 -47.88 5.80 -2.78
C ARG A 463 -48.59 6.43 -3.99
N ASN A 464 -49.94 6.65 -3.85
CA ASN A 464 -50.80 7.34 -4.81
C ASN A 464 -50.88 6.70 -6.21
N LYS A 465 -50.74 5.37 -6.28
CA LYS A 465 -50.86 4.63 -7.56
C LYS A 465 -51.85 3.47 -7.41
N PRO A 466 -52.43 2.99 -8.52
CA PRO A 466 -53.24 1.78 -8.51
C PRO A 466 -52.44 0.57 -8.07
N LEU A 467 -52.99 -0.24 -7.17
CA LEU A 467 -52.33 -1.43 -6.65
C LEU A 467 -53.34 -2.58 -6.53
N ALA A 468 -52.94 -3.75 -7.09
CA ALA A 468 -53.64 -5.00 -6.84
C ALA A 468 -52.75 -5.95 -6.05
N VAL A 469 -53.30 -6.61 -5.06
CA VAL A 469 -52.68 -7.68 -4.27
C VAL A 469 -53.41 -8.98 -4.62
N VAL A 470 -52.66 -10.01 -5.01
CA VAL A 470 -53.19 -11.35 -5.25
C VAL A 470 -52.59 -12.28 -4.20
N ALA A 471 -53.47 -12.88 -3.39
CA ALA A 471 -53.09 -13.91 -2.42
C ALA A 471 -53.32 -15.30 -3.01
N ILE A 472 -52.37 -16.20 -2.85
CA ILE A 472 -52.35 -17.52 -3.46
C ILE A 472 -51.93 -18.56 -2.43
N ASP A 473 -52.63 -19.70 -2.38
CA ASP A 473 -52.35 -20.81 -1.48
C ASP A 473 -52.47 -22.13 -2.27
N ILE A 474 -51.41 -22.97 -2.22
CA ILE A 474 -51.34 -24.19 -3.00
C ILE A 474 -52.32 -25.24 -2.48
N ASN A 475 -53.14 -25.78 -3.38
CA ASN A 475 -54.08 -26.85 -3.04
C ASN A 475 -53.38 -28.19 -2.97
N GLY A 476 -53.63 -28.99 -1.92
CA GLY A 476 -53.22 -30.37 -1.79
C GLY A 476 -51.71 -30.59 -1.49
N LEU A 477 -50.95 -29.57 -1.09
CA LEU A 477 -49.53 -29.69 -0.76
C LEU A 477 -49.29 -30.71 0.35
N LYS A 478 -50.06 -30.67 1.42
CA LYS A 478 -49.94 -31.65 2.51
C LYS A 478 -50.22 -33.07 2.03
N GLU A 479 -51.27 -33.31 1.20
CA GLU A 479 -51.56 -34.62 0.59
C GLU A 479 -50.39 -35.10 -0.27
N ALA A 480 -49.78 -34.23 -1.07
CA ALA A 480 -48.58 -34.56 -1.88
C ALA A 480 -47.41 -34.95 -0.99
N ASN A 481 -47.13 -34.22 0.08
CA ASN A 481 -46.09 -34.55 1.04
C ASN A 481 -46.32 -35.88 1.74
N ASP A 482 -47.54 -36.10 2.25
CA ASP A 482 -47.89 -37.31 3.00
C ASP A 482 -47.91 -38.59 2.12
N THR A 483 -48.23 -38.45 0.82
CA THR A 483 -48.40 -39.59 -0.10
C THR A 483 -47.13 -39.87 -0.92
N MET A 484 -46.41 -38.83 -1.35
CA MET A 484 -45.29 -38.95 -2.29
C MET A 484 -43.98 -38.38 -1.75
N GLY A 485 -43.94 -37.91 -0.49
CA GLY A 485 -42.78 -37.37 0.17
C GLY A 485 -42.49 -35.89 -0.14
N HIS A 486 -41.64 -35.29 0.66
CA HIS A 486 -41.32 -33.84 0.61
C HIS A 486 -40.81 -33.38 -0.75
N GLU A 487 -40.03 -34.20 -1.46
CA GLU A 487 -39.58 -33.82 -2.80
C GLU A 487 -40.73 -33.62 -3.81
N ALA A 488 -41.83 -34.35 -3.66
CA ALA A 488 -43.01 -34.13 -4.50
C ALA A 488 -43.75 -32.83 -4.16
N GLY A 489 -43.81 -32.46 -2.87
CA GLY A 489 -44.29 -31.19 -2.43
C GLY A 489 -43.43 -30.04 -2.92
N ASP A 490 -42.12 -30.18 -2.85
CA ASP A 490 -41.19 -29.15 -3.36
C ASP A 490 -41.35 -28.95 -4.88
N ARG A 491 -41.49 -30.02 -5.67
CA ARG A 491 -41.82 -29.92 -7.09
C ARG A 491 -43.14 -29.18 -7.34
N LEU A 492 -44.18 -29.43 -6.53
CA LEU A 492 -45.46 -28.75 -6.64
C LEU A 492 -45.34 -27.26 -6.36
N ILE A 493 -44.59 -26.88 -5.33
CA ILE A 493 -44.29 -25.48 -4.97
C ILE A 493 -43.55 -24.78 -6.12
N VAL A 494 -42.53 -25.41 -6.68
CA VAL A 494 -41.71 -24.86 -7.79
C VAL A 494 -42.57 -24.68 -9.06
N GLU A 495 -43.47 -25.64 -9.38
CA GLU A 495 -44.37 -25.55 -10.53
C GLU A 495 -45.37 -24.40 -10.39
N VAL A 496 -45.97 -24.23 -9.20
CA VAL A 496 -46.88 -23.11 -8.95
C VAL A 496 -46.16 -21.77 -9.02
N ALA A 497 -44.98 -21.67 -8.41
CA ALA A 497 -44.11 -20.46 -8.48
C ALA A 497 -43.73 -20.13 -9.94
N SER A 498 -43.43 -21.16 -10.74
CA SER A 498 -43.15 -21.00 -12.19
C SER A 498 -44.38 -20.43 -12.94
N CYS A 499 -45.58 -20.94 -12.64
CA CYS A 499 -46.82 -20.40 -13.22
C CYS A 499 -47.04 -18.94 -12.85
N LEU A 500 -46.87 -18.61 -11.56
CA LEU A 500 -47.00 -17.24 -11.04
C LEU A 500 -46.00 -16.28 -11.69
N SER A 501 -44.73 -16.70 -11.76
CA SER A 501 -43.64 -15.92 -12.36
C SER A 501 -43.88 -15.65 -13.87
N ALA A 502 -44.40 -16.63 -14.58
CA ALA A 502 -44.69 -16.49 -16.00
C ALA A 502 -45.88 -15.53 -16.29
N VAL A 503 -46.83 -15.42 -15.37
CA VAL A 503 -48.01 -14.57 -15.54
C VAL A 503 -47.79 -13.16 -14.98
N PHE A 504 -47.20 -13.05 -13.80
CA PHE A 504 -47.07 -11.77 -13.08
C PHE A 504 -45.65 -11.19 -13.10
N GLY A 505 -44.65 -12.02 -13.47
CA GLY A 505 -43.23 -11.66 -13.42
C GLY A 505 -42.61 -12.01 -12.07
N ALA A 506 -41.43 -12.65 -12.07
CA ALA A 506 -40.76 -13.17 -10.88
C ALA A 506 -40.49 -12.10 -9.80
N LYS A 507 -40.24 -10.85 -10.19
CA LYS A 507 -40.01 -9.73 -9.25
C LYS A 507 -41.27 -9.18 -8.58
N ARG A 508 -42.46 -9.67 -8.94
CA ARG A 508 -43.75 -9.26 -8.40
C ARG A 508 -44.41 -10.38 -7.60
N VAL A 509 -43.76 -11.54 -7.51
CA VAL A 509 -44.26 -12.73 -6.81
C VAL A 509 -43.40 -12.98 -5.57
N PHE A 510 -44.03 -13.17 -4.44
CA PHE A 510 -43.41 -13.34 -3.14
C PHE A 510 -43.93 -14.62 -2.50
N ARG A 511 -43.03 -15.49 -2.00
CA ARG A 511 -43.41 -16.63 -1.14
C ARG A 511 -43.35 -16.19 0.31
N THR A 512 -44.49 -16.16 0.99
CA THR A 512 -44.65 -15.63 2.36
C THR A 512 -44.71 -16.73 3.42
N GLY A 513 -45.05 -17.97 3.02
CA GLY A 513 -45.17 -19.14 3.87
C GLY A 513 -44.80 -20.41 3.12
N GLY A 514 -45.10 -21.57 3.68
CA GLY A 514 -44.81 -22.88 3.07
C GLY A 514 -45.49 -23.06 1.70
N ASP A 515 -46.80 -22.85 1.65
CA ASP A 515 -47.71 -22.98 0.49
C ASP A 515 -48.28 -21.65 0.03
N GLU A 516 -47.94 -20.54 0.69
CA GLU A 516 -48.51 -19.22 0.49
C GLU A 516 -47.66 -18.32 -0.38
N PHE A 517 -48.26 -17.68 -1.36
CA PHE A 517 -47.66 -16.68 -2.22
C PHE A 517 -48.48 -15.42 -2.27
N ILE A 518 -47.84 -14.30 -2.49
CA ILE A 518 -48.43 -13.00 -2.79
C ILE A 518 -47.88 -12.49 -4.12
N ALA A 519 -48.75 -11.97 -4.98
CA ALA A 519 -48.30 -11.17 -6.13
C ALA A 519 -48.80 -9.73 -5.96
N ILE A 520 -47.91 -8.76 -6.24
CA ILE A 520 -48.18 -7.33 -6.20
C ILE A 520 -48.13 -6.75 -7.60
N LEU A 521 -49.22 -6.15 -8.06
CA LEU A 521 -49.37 -5.57 -9.39
C LEU A 521 -49.62 -4.07 -9.26
N GLN A 522 -48.55 -3.29 -9.46
CA GLN A 522 -48.61 -1.83 -9.47
C GLN A 522 -48.92 -1.32 -10.87
N ASP A 523 -49.60 -0.17 -10.96
CA ASP A 523 -49.98 0.49 -12.21
C ASP A 523 -50.86 -0.39 -13.13
N HIS A 524 -51.59 -1.36 -12.55
CA HIS A 524 -52.53 -2.22 -13.26
C HIS A 524 -53.97 -1.86 -12.86
N THR A 525 -54.87 -1.99 -13.80
CA THR A 525 -56.32 -1.90 -13.52
C THR A 525 -56.82 -3.19 -12.86
N GLU A 526 -57.98 -3.14 -12.22
CA GLU A 526 -58.60 -4.35 -11.68
C GLU A 526 -58.89 -5.39 -12.76
N GLU A 527 -59.32 -4.94 -13.96
CA GLU A 527 -59.53 -5.83 -15.12
C GLU A 527 -58.28 -6.55 -15.58
N GLU A 528 -57.12 -5.88 -15.55
CA GLU A 528 -55.83 -6.50 -15.89
C GLU A 528 -55.41 -7.53 -14.86
N CYS A 529 -55.64 -7.25 -13.56
CA CYS A 529 -55.43 -8.21 -12.49
C CYS A 529 -56.30 -9.45 -12.70
N LEU A 530 -57.60 -9.28 -12.96
CA LEU A 530 -58.51 -10.38 -13.22
C LEU A 530 -58.17 -11.19 -14.48
N ARG A 531 -57.70 -10.52 -15.54
CA ARG A 531 -57.17 -11.21 -16.73
C ARG A 531 -55.93 -12.04 -16.38
N GLY A 532 -55.04 -11.52 -15.54
CA GLY A 532 -53.88 -12.22 -15.03
C GLY A 532 -54.28 -13.48 -14.25
N ILE A 533 -55.23 -13.36 -13.36
CA ILE A 533 -55.76 -14.52 -12.57
C ILE A 533 -56.36 -15.60 -13.47
N ARG A 534 -57.13 -15.23 -14.51
CA ARG A 534 -57.66 -16.20 -15.50
C ARG A 534 -56.50 -16.95 -16.21
N ARG A 535 -55.49 -16.23 -16.71
CA ARG A 535 -54.32 -16.82 -17.34
C ARG A 535 -53.52 -17.74 -16.39
N LEU A 536 -53.43 -17.35 -15.11
CA LEU A 536 -52.80 -18.16 -14.08
C LEU A 536 -53.54 -19.51 -13.91
N ARG A 537 -54.84 -19.49 -13.80
CA ARG A 537 -55.68 -20.70 -13.67
C ARG A 537 -55.52 -21.61 -14.90
N GLU A 538 -55.55 -21.08 -16.11
CA GLU A 538 -55.37 -21.81 -17.35
C GLU A 538 -53.97 -22.48 -17.38
N ARG A 539 -52.93 -21.75 -16.98
CA ARG A 539 -51.57 -22.24 -16.96
C ARG A 539 -51.37 -23.33 -15.89
N MET A 540 -51.92 -23.12 -14.70
CA MET A 540 -51.87 -24.14 -13.65
C MET A 540 -52.61 -25.43 -14.06
N ALA A 541 -53.74 -25.34 -14.75
CA ALA A 541 -54.47 -26.50 -15.28
C ALA A 541 -53.64 -27.25 -16.32
N GLN A 542 -52.93 -26.58 -17.24
CA GLN A 542 -52.02 -27.19 -18.21
C GLN A 542 -50.88 -27.92 -17.52
N ARG A 543 -50.39 -27.44 -16.39
CA ARG A 543 -49.31 -28.03 -15.59
C ARG A 543 -49.80 -29.05 -14.56
N LYS A 544 -51.09 -29.28 -14.50
CA LYS A 544 -51.75 -30.18 -13.54
C LYS A 544 -51.47 -29.84 -12.08
N VAL A 545 -51.36 -28.53 -11.79
CA VAL A 545 -51.26 -28.00 -10.44
C VAL A 545 -52.45 -27.09 -10.15
N SER A 546 -52.73 -26.87 -8.88
CA SER A 546 -53.90 -26.06 -8.43
C SER A 546 -53.54 -25.21 -7.22
N ALA A 547 -54.05 -23.98 -7.19
CA ALA A 547 -53.96 -23.11 -6.04
C ALA A 547 -55.26 -22.31 -5.89
N ALA A 548 -55.63 -22.02 -4.66
CA ALA A 548 -56.68 -21.05 -4.35
C ALA A 548 -56.15 -19.63 -4.56
N VAL A 549 -56.97 -18.75 -5.14
CA VAL A 549 -56.55 -17.41 -5.53
C VAL A 549 -57.60 -16.39 -5.11
N GLY A 550 -57.20 -15.39 -4.33
CA GLY A 550 -57.98 -14.21 -3.99
C GLY A 550 -57.25 -12.94 -4.41
N HIS A 551 -57.98 -11.85 -4.59
CA HIS A 551 -57.40 -10.57 -4.96
C HIS A 551 -58.08 -9.39 -4.24
N ALA A 552 -57.32 -8.30 -4.09
CA ALA A 552 -57.83 -7.00 -3.69
C ALA A 552 -57.24 -5.92 -4.59
N PHE A 553 -57.99 -4.86 -4.84
CA PHE A 553 -57.57 -3.75 -5.68
C PHE A 553 -57.91 -2.42 -5.03
N THR A 554 -57.01 -1.45 -5.15
CA THR A 554 -57.27 -0.05 -4.85
C THR A 554 -56.80 0.83 -6.02
N PRO A 555 -57.60 1.83 -6.44
CA PRO A 555 -57.18 2.75 -7.50
C PRO A 555 -56.12 3.74 -7.01
N CYS A 556 -55.97 3.90 -5.69
CA CYS A 556 -55.00 4.79 -5.07
C CYS A 556 -54.52 4.15 -3.75
N TYR A 557 -53.29 3.70 -3.73
CA TYR A 557 -52.69 3.07 -2.53
C TYR A 557 -52.16 4.12 -1.56
N ASP A 558 -52.63 4.09 -0.32
CA ASP A 558 -52.35 5.06 0.74
C ASP A 558 -51.40 4.57 1.84
N THR A 559 -50.91 3.33 1.76
CA THR A 559 -50.05 2.63 2.73
C THR A 559 -50.68 1.55 3.59
N ASP A 560 -52.01 1.31 3.50
CA ASP A 560 -52.66 0.18 4.18
C ASP A 560 -52.53 -1.13 3.38
N PHE A 561 -51.33 -1.70 3.33
CA PHE A 561 -51.11 -3.00 2.70
C PHE A 561 -51.80 -4.12 3.48
N ALA A 562 -51.83 -4.04 4.81
CA ALA A 562 -52.43 -5.07 5.65
C ALA A 562 -53.97 -5.19 5.40
N GLY A 563 -54.66 -4.08 5.22
CA GLY A 563 -56.06 -4.07 4.86
C GLY A 563 -56.33 -4.68 3.47
N LEU A 564 -55.53 -4.32 2.46
CA LEU A 564 -55.63 -4.93 1.12
C LEU A 564 -55.30 -6.43 1.14
N GLN A 565 -54.28 -6.83 1.84
CA GLN A 565 -53.92 -8.24 2.00
C GLN A 565 -55.05 -9.02 2.68
N ALA A 566 -55.64 -8.51 3.77
CA ALA A 566 -56.74 -9.18 4.46
C ALA A 566 -57.97 -9.41 3.56
N ILE A 567 -58.25 -8.47 2.65
CA ILE A 567 -59.34 -8.64 1.67
C ILE A 567 -58.97 -9.74 0.64
N ALA A 568 -57.75 -9.73 0.15
CA ALA A 568 -57.25 -10.76 -0.78
C ALA A 568 -57.25 -12.15 -0.13
N ASP A 569 -56.74 -12.27 1.10
CA ASP A 569 -56.70 -13.52 1.86
C ASP A 569 -58.10 -14.08 2.12
N LYS A 570 -59.07 -13.23 2.48
CA LYS A 570 -60.47 -13.64 2.64
C LYS A 570 -61.04 -14.25 1.36
N ARG A 571 -60.85 -13.60 0.23
CA ARG A 571 -61.32 -14.10 -1.07
C ARG A 571 -60.57 -15.38 -1.51
N MET A 572 -59.32 -15.51 -1.21
CA MET A 572 -58.54 -16.74 -1.44
C MET A 572 -59.09 -17.90 -0.59
N TYR A 573 -59.41 -17.64 0.65
CA TYR A 573 -60.01 -18.62 1.52
C TYR A 573 -61.40 -19.11 1.01
N GLU A 574 -62.26 -18.21 0.53
CA GLU A 574 -63.54 -18.55 -0.11
C GLU A 574 -63.33 -19.43 -1.37
N ASP A 575 -62.28 -19.15 -2.17
CA ASP A 575 -61.91 -19.95 -3.34
C ASP A 575 -61.39 -21.33 -2.93
N LYS A 576 -60.63 -21.41 -1.83
CA LYS A 576 -60.12 -22.65 -1.25
C LYS A 576 -61.23 -23.55 -0.76
N GLU A 577 -62.27 -22.99 -0.10
CA GLU A 577 -63.44 -23.73 0.33
C GLU A 577 -64.27 -24.26 -0.85
N ARG A 578 -64.35 -23.49 -1.94
CA ARG A 578 -65.02 -23.91 -3.16
C ARG A 578 -64.32 -25.12 -3.76
N TYR A 579 -62.95 -25.08 -3.89
CA TYR A 579 -62.16 -26.19 -4.39
C TYR A 579 -62.39 -27.50 -3.62
N TYR A 580 -62.42 -27.46 -2.28
CA TYR A 580 -62.64 -28.66 -1.47
C TYR A 580 -64.09 -29.19 -1.60
N ARG A 581 -65.09 -28.33 -1.77
CA ARG A 581 -66.46 -28.73 -2.03
C ARG A 581 -66.61 -29.45 -3.40
N GLU A 582 -66.00 -28.88 -4.43
CA GLU A 582 -66.10 -29.42 -5.79
C GLU A 582 -65.32 -30.70 -6.00
N THR A 583 -64.19 -30.83 -5.33
CA THR A 583 -63.35 -32.05 -5.47
C THR A 583 -63.71 -33.17 -4.51
N GLY A 584 -64.60 -32.97 -3.55
CA GLY A 584 -64.97 -33.93 -2.53
C GLY A 584 -63.82 -34.27 -1.54
N LYS A 585 -62.72 -33.55 -1.59
CA LYS A 585 -61.60 -33.75 -0.69
C LYS A 585 -61.85 -33.13 0.68
N ARG A 586 -61.45 -33.84 1.74
CA ARG A 586 -61.57 -33.26 3.11
C ARG A 586 -60.36 -32.34 3.37
N ARG A 587 -60.70 -31.12 3.90
CA ARG A 587 -59.71 -30.25 4.49
C ARG A 587 -59.15 -30.94 5.75
N ARG A 588 -57.89 -31.26 5.79
CA ARG A 588 -57.18 -31.73 7.00
C ARG A 588 -56.36 -30.59 7.61
#